data_f6e24f2e54f0418f2f3b8e9de7be2c3e
#
_entry.id   f6e24f2e54f0418f2f3b8e9de7be2c3e
#
_cell.length_a   1.000
_cell.length_b   1.000
_cell.length_c   1.000
_cell.angle_alpha   90.00
_cell.angle_beta   90.00
_cell.angle_gamma   90.00
#
_symmetry.space_group_name_H-M   'P 1'
#
loop_
_entity.id
_entity.type
_entity.pdbx_description
1 polymer ?
#
loop_
_entity_poly.entity_id
_entity_poly.type
_entity_poly.pdbx_seq_one_letter_code
_entity_poly.pdbx_strand_id
1 'polypeptide(L)'
;MAAGGAALLLAGAVLVAALLWRRRAAAAGGGGRVCVAVLGDLGRSPRMQYHALSLARHGHDVALLGYVQSRPHGDVLRSGNIRLVPVAELRGLRVGPKVCQYVIKVIVQAIQLLYTMLKIDQPSYILLQNPPGLPSIAIAWVACVFWRSKLIIDWHNYGYTIMSLSHGRNHPLVQIAKWYEKLFGRLSDYNLCVTNAMKEDLWINCNIKAVTLYDKPAYYFKETPLEIQHQLYMKLAKDYEPFKPRTESLSLNSETSAFTERDEKNGHVIKTRGRPALLISSTSWTEDEDFSVLLKALEDYERYVNEGVKLPSLVCVITGKGPLKDYYNGLINKLHFKHIQICTPWLEAEDYPLLLGSADLGVCLHKSSSGLDLPMKVVDMFGCCLPVCAIHFECLHELVKHNENGLIFRDSNELAEQLKMLFLEFPTLEGKLHNFRKNLRVSKQLRWDESWDQTVLPLLGQNK
;
A
#
# COMPACT_ATOMS: atom_id res chain seq x y z
N MET A 1 -27.19 -29.22 -30.76
CA MET A 1 -26.92 -28.09 -29.84
C MET A 1 -25.48 -27.55 -29.90
N ALA A 2 -24.45 -28.35 -30.22
CA ALA A 2 -23.07 -27.91 -30.32
C ALA A 2 -22.77 -26.94 -31.51
N ALA A 3 -23.44 -27.10 -32.65
CA ALA A 3 -23.25 -26.28 -33.84
C ALA A 3 -23.73 -24.81 -33.68
N GLY A 4 -24.81 -24.61 -32.90
CA GLY A 4 -25.33 -23.26 -32.63
C GLY A 4 -24.44 -22.41 -31.71
N GLY A 5 -23.76 -23.06 -30.76
CA GLY A 5 -22.80 -22.39 -29.86
C GLY A 5 -21.52 -21.92 -30.57
N ALA A 6 -21.01 -22.73 -31.49
CA ALA A 6 -19.84 -22.38 -32.30
C ALA A 6 -20.14 -21.23 -33.27
N ALA A 7 -21.33 -21.20 -33.87
CA ALA A 7 -21.77 -20.11 -34.78
C ALA A 7 -21.95 -18.77 -34.04
N LEU A 8 -22.47 -18.80 -32.79
CA LEU A 8 -22.59 -17.60 -31.94
C LEU A 8 -21.22 -17.08 -31.48
N LEU A 9 -20.28 -17.95 -31.17
CA LEU A 9 -18.90 -17.56 -30.81
C LEU A 9 -18.15 -16.98 -32.03
N LEU A 10 -18.32 -17.56 -33.22
CA LEU A 10 -17.76 -17.04 -34.48
C LEU A 10 -18.38 -15.69 -34.85
N ALA A 11 -19.70 -15.55 -34.76
CA ALA A 11 -20.39 -14.29 -35.03
C ALA A 11 -19.99 -13.19 -34.04
N GLY A 12 -19.84 -13.55 -32.76
CA GLY A 12 -19.29 -12.65 -31.73
C GLY A 12 -17.85 -12.22 -32.04
N ALA A 13 -16.99 -13.15 -32.46
CA ALA A 13 -15.60 -12.86 -32.83
C ALA A 13 -15.51 -11.99 -34.10
N VAL A 14 -16.35 -12.21 -35.12
CA VAL A 14 -16.43 -11.41 -36.33
C VAL A 14 -16.98 -10.01 -36.03
N LEU A 15 -18.00 -9.89 -35.18
CA LEU A 15 -18.55 -8.58 -34.78
C LEU A 15 -17.52 -7.77 -33.97
N VAL A 16 -16.81 -8.42 -33.10
CA VAL A 16 -15.68 -7.84 -32.35
C VAL A 16 -14.60 -7.42 -33.33
N ALA A 17 -14.18 -8.28 -34.25
CA ALA A 17 -13.18 -7.98 -35.27
C ALA A 17 -13.61 -6.79 -36.17
N ALA A 18 -14.88 -6.71 -36.58
CA ALA A 18 -15.42 -5.62 -37.42
C ALA A 18 -15.51 -4.29 -36.64
N LEU A 19 -15.96 -4.31 -35.38
CA LEU A 19 -15.95 -3.13 -34.51
C LEU A 19 -14.53 -2.61 -34.28
N LEU A 20 -13.62 -3.51 -34.16
CA LEU A 20 -12.21 -3.27 -33.94
C LEU A 20 -11.51 -2.72 -35.20
N TRP A 21 -11.88 -3.22 -36.37
CA TRP A 21 -11.38 -2.69 -37.65
C TRP A 21 -11.89 -1.26 -37.93
N ARG A 22 -13.16 -0.96 -37.64
CA ARG A 22 -13.70 0.43 -37.75
C ARG A 22 -12.99 1.42 -36.83
N ARG A 23 -12.60 1.00 -35.60
CA ARG A 23 -11.84 1.86 -34.66
C ARG A 23 -10.39 2.07 -35.11
N ARG A 24 -9.75 1.08 -35.77
CA ARG A 24 -8.42 1.24 -36.35
C ARG A 24 -8.35 2.35 -37.39
N ALA A 25 -9.40 2.52 -38.20
CA ALA A 25 -9.47 3.53 -39.22
C ALA A 25 -9.66 4.97 -38.65
N ALA A 26 -10.24 5.08 -37.45
CA ALA A 26 -10.50 6.38 -36.80
C ALA A 26 -9.35 6.88 -35.88
N ALA A 27 -8.32 6.06 -35.62
CA ALA A 27 -7.33 6.31 -34.58
C ALA A 27 -5.91 6.64 -35.08
N ALA A 28 -5.77 7.07 -36.34
CA ALA A 28 -4.49 7.59 -36.85
C ALA A 28 -4.24 9.03 -36.36
N GLY A 29 -4.08 9.22 -35.07
CA GLY A 29 -3.77 10.53 -34.50
C GLY A 29 -3.89 10.56 -32.98
N GLY A 30 -2.77 10.47 -32.28
CA GLY A 30 -2.77 10.79 -30.87
C GLY A 30 -1.68 10.04 -30.07
N GLY A 31 -0.42 10.42 -30.22
CA GLY A 31 0.60 10.06 -29.25
C GLY A 31 0.25 10.69 -27.91
N GLY A 32 0.15 9.88 -26.83
CA GLY A 32 -0.08 10.39 -25.48
C GLY A 32 -1.18 9.69 -24.67
N ARG A 33 -1.87 8.69 -25.21
CA ARG A 33 -2.89 7.93 -24.44
C ARG A 33 -2.28 6.73 -23.75
N VAL A 34 -2.57 6.55 -22.46
CA VAL A 34 -2.07 5.42 -21.65
C VAL A 34 -3.22 4.79 -20.85
N CYS A 35 -3.29 3.47 -20.86
CA CYS A 35 -4.18 2.73 -19.96
C CYS A 35 -3.37 2.26 -18.75
N VAL A 36 -3.76 2.68 -17.56
CA VAL A 36 -3.24 2.18 -16.30
C VAL A 36 -4.28 1.22 -15.73
N ALA A 37 -3.95 -0.07 -15.62
CA ALA A 37 -4.91 -1.12 -15.31
C ALA A 37 -4.54 -1.92 -14.06
N VAL A 38 -5.53 -2.18 -13.22
CA VAL A 38 -5.44 -3.10 -12.10
C VAL A 38 -6.74 -3.89 -11.97
N LEU A 39 -6.65 -5.21 -11.89
CA LEU A 39 -7.80 -6.06 -11.58
C LEU A 39 -8.06 -6.07 -10.07
N GLY A 40 -8.25 -4.91 -9.48
CA GLY A 40 -8.40 -4.61 -8.07
C GLY A 40 -9.12 -3.28 -7.84
N ASP A 41 -9.34 -2.94 -6.57
CA ASP A 41 -9.95 -1.66 -6.19
C ASP A 41 -8.98 -0.49 -6.38
N LEU A 42 -9.36 0.46 -7.23
CA LEU A 42 -8.55 1.63 -7.56
C LEU A 42 -8.23 2.48 -6.32
N GLY A 43 -9.18 2.65 -5.41
CA GLY A 43 -8.95 3.42 -4.18
C GLY A 43 -7.96 2.77 -3.22
N ARG A 44 -7.74 1.44 -3.35
CA ARG A 44 -6.76 0.67 -2.57
C ARG A 44 -5.47 0.35 -3.33
N SER A 45 -5.26 0.97 -4.49
CA SER A 45 -4.07 0.77 -5.32
C SER A 45 -3.28 2.08 -5.46
N PRO A 46 -2.65 2.58 -4.39
CA PRO A 46 -2.02 3.91 -4.38
C PRO A 46 -0.92 4.04 -5.43
N ARG A 47 -0.07 3.03 -5.62
CA ARG A 47 1.00 3.05 -6.62
C ARG A 47 0.46 3.22 -8.04
N MET A 48 -0.67 2.58 -8.39
CA MET A 48 -1.28 2.75 -9.71
C MET A 48 -1.90 4.14 -9.88
N GLN A 49 -2.42 4.73 -8.81
CA GLN A 49 -2.86 6.12 -8.81
C GLN A 49 -1.67 7.08 -9.00
N TYR A 50 -0.52 6.81 -8.38
CA TYR A 50 0.70 7.59 -8.56
C TYR A 50 1.22 7.50 -10.00
N HIS A 51 1.21 6.32 -10.64
CA HIS A 51 1.51 6.18 -12.06
C HIS A 51 0.58 7.03 -12.92
N ALA A 52 -0.73 6.98 -12.66
CA ALA A 52 -1.71 7.75 -13.41
C ALA A 52 -1.48 9.26 -13.27
N LEU A 53 -1.20 9.74 -12.04
CA LEU A 53 -0.89 11.15 -11.79
C LEU A 53 0.40 11.60 -12.48
N SER A 54 1.47 10.77 -12.43
CA SER A 54 2.73 11.08 -13.10
C SER A 54 2.56 11.16 -14.62
N LEU A 55 1.82 10.22 -15.22
CA LEU A 55 1.50 10.26 -16.65
C LEU A 55 0.69 11.50 -17.03
N ALA A 56 -0.35 11.83 -16.24
CA ALA A 56 -1.17 13.01 -16.47
C ALA A 56 -0.36 14.32 -16.36
N ARG A 57 0.58 14.40 -15.41
CA ARG A 57 1.50 15.54 -15.26
C ARG A 57 2.39 15.73 -16.50
N HIS A 58 2.77 14.66 -17.16
CA HIS A 58 3.51 14.69 -18.42
C HIS A 58 2.63 14.84 -19.67
N GLY A 59 1.35 15.21 -19.51
CA GLY A 59 0.43 15.54 -20.60
C GLY A 59 -0.18 14.33 -21.29
N HIS A 60 -0.12 13.14 -20.69
CA HIS A 60 -0.81 11.97 -21.22
C HIS A 60 -2.28 11.94 -20.81
N ASP A 61 -3.15 11.50 -21.72
CA ASP A 61 -4.53 11.14 -21.42
C ASP A 61 -4.56 9.74 -20.83
N VAL A 62 -4.98 9.61 -19.56
CA VAL A 62 -4.90 8.37 -18.80
C VAL A 62 -6.29 7.76 -18.60
N ALA A 63 -6.46 6.51 -19.04
CA ALA A 63 -7.58 5.67 -18.69
C ALA A 63 -7.16 4.81 -17.46
N LEU A 64 -7.65 5.16 -16.27
CA LEU A 64 -7.39 4.39 -15.04
C LEU A 64 -8.49 3.33 -14.88
N LEU A 65 -8.14 2.07 -15.14
CA LEU A 65 -9.05 0.93 -15.25
C LEU A 65 -8.95 0.01 -14.06
N GLY A 66 -10.10 -0.31 -13.43
CA GLY A 66 -10.17 -1.22 -12.28
C GLY A 66 -11.53 -1.20 -11.59
N TYR A 67 -11.65 -1.85 -10.44
CA TYR A 67 -12.86 -1.76 -9.61
C TYR A 67 -12.89 -0.41 -8.87
N VAL A 68 -14.07 0.20 -8.78
CA VAL A 68 -14.28 1.46 -8.04
C VAL A 68 -15.17 1.16 -6.83
N GLN A 69 -14.59 0.54 -5.80
CA GLN A 69 -15.28 0.21 -4.55
C GLN A 69 -14.98 1.27 -3.48
N SER A 70 -13.72 1.68 -3.39
CA SER A 70 -13.26 2.75 -2.52
C SER A 70 -12.99 3.99 -3.35
N ARG A 71 -13.14 5.16 -2.73
CA ARG A 71 -12.88 6.45 -3.38
C ARG A 71 -11.39 6.61 -3.66
N PRO A 72 -10.96 6.85 -4.92
CA PRO A 72 -9.58 7.22 -5.24
C PRO A 72 -9.17 8.55 -4.60
N HIS A 73 -7.87 8.80 -4.53
CA HIS A 73 -7.32 10.05 -3.98
C HIS A 73 -7.87 11.28 -4.70
N GLY A 74 -8.04 12.38 -3.93
CA GLY A 74 -8.63 13.62 -4.45
C GLY A 74 -7.92 14.18 -5.69
N ASP A 75 -6.61 14.04 -5.79
CA ASP A 75 -5.84 14.53 -6.94
C ASP A 75 -6.16 13.76 -8.22
N VAL A 76 -6.40 12.44 -8.13
CA VAL A 76 -6.85 11.62 -9.26
C VAL A 76 -8.22 12.09 -9.77
N LEU A 77 -9.12 12.38 -8.82
CA LEU A 77 -10.49 12.82 -9.15
C LEU A 77 -10.55 14.25 -9.71
N ARG A 78 -9.59 15.10 -9.35
CA ARG A 78 -9.50 16.48 -9.83
C ARG A 78 -8.75 16.61 -11.15
N SER A 79 -8.00 15.60 -11.56
CA SER A 79 -7.20 15.66 -12.79
C SER A 79 -8.09 15.55 -14.02
N GLY A 80 -8.06 16.57 -14.89
CA GLY A 80 -8.79 16.56 -16.15
C GLY A 80 -8.27 15.54 -17.18
N ASN A 81 -7.04 15.05 -16.98
CA ASN A 81 -6.38 14.10 -17.89
C ASN A 81 -6.52 12.64 -17.42
N ILE A 82 -7.22 12.38 -16.31
CA ILE A 82 -7.43 11.02 -15.80
C ILE A 82 -8.93 10.70 -15.88
N ARG A 83 -9.27 9.66 -16.63
CA ARG A 83 -10.62 9.12 -16.71
C ARG A 83 -10.70 7.77 -16.00
N LEU A 84 -11.57 7.64 -15.00
CA LEU A 84 -11.85 6.36 -14.36
C LEU A 84 -12.66 5.47 -15.32
N VAL A 85 -12.23 4.23 -15.46
CA VAL A 85 -12.87 3.20 -16.29
C VAL A 85 -13.23 2.01 -15.40
N PRO A 86 -14.47 1.99 -14.87
CA PRO A 86 -14.88 0.95 -13.94
C PRO A 86 -15.04 -0.40 -14.64
N VAL A 87 -14.45 -1.43 -14.04
CA VAL A 87 -14.71 -2.83 -14.37
C VAL A 87 -15.82 -3.34 -13.45
N ALA A 88 -16.80 -4.06 -14.00
CA ALA A 88 -17.87 -4.63 -13.20
C ALA A 88 -17.34 -5.77 -12.32
N GLU A 89 -17.66 -5.75 -11.03
CA GLU A 89 -17.29 -6.82 -10.11
C GLU A 89 -18.27 -8.00 -10.23
N LEU A 90 -17.73 -9.21 -10.32
CA LEU A 90 -18.52 -10.44 -10.31
C LEU A 90 -18.85 -10.83 -8.88
N ARG A 91 -20.08 -10.55 -8.45
CA ARG A 91 -20.63 -10.99 -7.17
C ARG A 91 -21.56 -12.20 -7.39
N GLY A 92 -21.42 -13.23 -6.56
CA GLY A 92 -22.47 -14.24 -6.39
C GLY A 92 -22.53 -15.39 -7.39
N LEU A 93 -21.54 -15.59 -8.27
CA LEU A 93 -21.49 -16.77 -9.15
C LEU A 93 -21.16 -18.03 -8.33
N ARG A 94 -22.22 -18.72 -7.86
CA ARG A 94 -22.15 -20.02 -7.17
C ARG A 94 -22.76 -21.11 -8.06
N VAL A 95 -21.99 -21.59 -9.03
CA VAL A 95 -22.45 -22.64 -9.96
C VAL A 95 -21.50 -23.83 -9.90
N GLY A 96 -21.93 -24.98 -9.36
CA GLY A 96 -21.17 -26.22 -9.36
C GLY A 96 -20.03 -26.31 -8.32
N PRO A 97 -19.12 -27.30 -8.48
CA PRO A 97 -17.97 -27.50 -7.60
C PRO A 97 -17.03 -26.28 -7.54
N LYS A 98 -16.30 -26.10 -6.42
CA LYS A 98 -15.42 -24.95 -6.19
C LYS A 98 -14.44 -24.65 -7.35
N VAL A 99 -13.87 -25.70 -7.95
CA VAL A 99 -12.95 -25.56 -9.09
C VAL A 99 -13.65 -25.00 -10.32
N CYS A 100 -14.86 -25.51 -10.64
CA CYS A 100 -15.67 -25.00 -11.77
C CYS A 100 -16.04 -23.52 -11.54
N GLN A 101 -16.44 -23.16 -10.33
CA GLN A 101 -16.73 -21.75 -9.96
C GLN A 101 -15.52 -20.85 -10.20
N TYR A 102 -14.32 -21.30 -9.81
CA TYR A 102 -13.09 -20.55 -10.02
C TYR A 102 -12.79 -20.35 -11.52
N VAL A 103 -12.87 -21.42 -12.32
CA VAL A 103 -12.66 -21.37 -13.78
C VAL A 103 -13.67 -20.43 -14.46
N ILE A 104 -14.95 -20.58 -14.13
CA ILE A 104 -15.99 -19.69 -14.67
C ILE A 104 -15.73 -18.24 -14.29
N LYS A 105 -15.34 -17.98 -13.03
CA LYS A 105 -14.99 -16.63 -12.58
C LYS A 105 -13.85 -16.04 -13.39
N VAL A 106 -12.77 -16.79 -13.61
CA VAL A 106 -11.63 -16.35 -14.42
C VAL A 106 -12.04 -16.04 -15.86
N ILE A 107 -12.85 -16.91 -16.48
CA ILE A 107 -13.32 -16.69 -17.85
C ILE A 107 -14.19 -15.44 -17.95
N VAL A 108 -15.15 -15.27 -17.05
CA VAL A 108 -16.02 -14.08 -17.06
C VAL A 108 -15.25 -12.80 -16.79
N GLN A 109 -14.29 -12.82 -15.83
CA GLN A 109 -13.40 -11.70 -15.59
C GLN A 109 -12.54 -11.37 -16.83
N ALA A 110 -12.05 -12.39 -17.54
CA ALA A 110 -11.30 -12.22 -18.78
C ALA A 110 -12.13 -11.50 -19.86
N ILE A 111 -13.37 -11.95 -20.07
CA ILE A 111 -14.30 -11.34 -21.04
C ILE A 111 -14.64 -9.90 -20.65
N GLN A 112 -14.95 -9.65 -19.37
CA GLN A 112 -15.26 -8.31 -18.88
C GLN A 112 -14.09 -7.36 -19.03
N LEU A 113 -12.89 -7.80 -18.66
CA LEU A 113 -11.68 -7.00 -18.75
C LEU A 113 -11.37 -6.66 -20.21
N LEU A 114 -11.39 -7.64 -21.11
CA LEU A 114 -11.19 -7.43 -22.54
C LEU A 114 -12.23 -6.46 -23.10
N TYR A 115 -13.51 -6.68 -22.80
CA TYR A 115 -14.59 -5.80 -23.24
C TYR A 115 -14.41 -4.36 -22.75
N THR A 116 -14.01 -4.19 -21.48
CA THR A 116 -13.76 -2.88 -20.89
C THR A 116 -12.55 -2.20 -21.54
N MET A 117 -11.46 -2.94 -21.77
CA MET A 117 -10.28 -2.44 -22.48
C MET A 117 -10.65 -2.01 -23.91
N LEU A 118 -11.44 -2.79 -24.63
CA LEU A 118 -11.84 -2.48 -25.99
C LEU A 118 -12.81 -1.27 -26.12
N LYS A 119 -13.38 -0.80 -25.01
CA LYS A 119 -14.21 0.41 -24.96
C LYS A 119 -13.44 1.71 -24.84
N ILE A 120 -12.20 1.67 -24.35
CA ILE A 120 -11.35 2.86 -24.27
C ILE A 120 -10.76 3.17 -25.64
N ASP A 121 -10.33 4.42 -25.83
CA ASP A 121 -9.59 4.79 -27.03
C ASP A 121 -8.24 4.06 -27.03
N GLN A 122 -7.74 3.72 -28.22
CA GLN A 122 -6.49 2.99 -28.38
C GLN A 122 -5.35 3.66 -27.62
N PRO A 123 -4.77 3.00 -26.60
CA PRO A 123 -3.63 3.54 -25.87
C PRO A 123 -2.31 3.22 -26.59
N SER A 124 -1.29 4.04 -26.40
CA SER A 124 0.09 3.72 -26.84
C SER A 124 0.73 2.69 -25.91
N TYR A 125 0.37 2.73 -24.62
CA TYR A 125 0.86 1.84 -23.59
C TYR A 125 -0.27 1.33 -22.70
N ILE A 126 -0.18 0.07 -22.28
CA ILE A 126 -0.96 -0.48 -21.18
C ILE A 126 0.02 -0.76 -20.04
N LEU A 127 -0.13 -0.05 -18.91
CA LEU A 127 0.62 -0.28 -17.67
C LEU A 127 -0.26 -1.10 -16.74
N LEU A 128 0.11 -2.35 -16.49
CA LEU A 128 -0.67 -3.33 -15.75
C LEU A 128 0.00 -3.69 -14.44
N GLN A 129 -0.75 -3.61 -13.33
CA GLN A 129 -0.31 -4.14 -12.04
C GLN A 129 -0.33 -5.67 -12.00
N ASN A 130 0.71 -6.28 -11.45
CA ASN A 130 0.72 -7.67 -11.00
C ASN A 130 1.12 -7.74 -9.52
N PRO A 131 0.41 -8.43 -8.62
CA PRO A 131 -0.83 -9.17 -8.80
C PRO A 131 -2.10 -8.29 -8.86
N PRO A 132 -3.25 -8.88 -9.25
CA PRO A 132 -3.48 -10.24 -9.74
C PRO A 132 -3.13 -10.38 -11.22
N GLY A 133 -2.31 -11.39 -11.55
CA GLY A 133 -1.89 -11.65 -12.93
C GLY A 133 -2.92 -12.42 -13.75
N LEU A 134 -3.67 -13.32 -13.14
CA LEU A 134 -4.66 -14.17 -13.81
C LEU A 134 -6.07 -13.55 -13.70
N PRO A 135 -6.76 -13.25 -14.79
CA PRO A 135 -6.39 -13.40 -16.21
C PRO A 135 -5.75 -12.13 -16.83
N SER A 136 -5.46 -11.10 -16.05
CA SER A 136 -5.18 -9.73 -16.51
C SER A 136 -3.97 -9.63 -17.45
N ILE A 137 -2.86 -10.35 -17.21
CA ILE A 137 -1.66 -10.26 -18.04
C ILE A 137 -1.95 -10.75 -19.46
N ALA A 138 -2.58 -11.91 -19.62
CA ALA A 138 -2.93 -12.45 -20.94
C ALA A 138 -3.88 -11.53 -21.70
N ILE A 139 -4.89 -10.99 -21.01
CA ILE A 139 -5.89 -10.11 -21.62
C ILE A 139 -5.26 -8.78 -22.04
N ALA A 140 -4.42 -8.19 -21.20
CA ALA A 140 -3.69 -6.97 -21.56
C ALA A 140 -2.73 -7.21 -22.73
N TRP A 141 -2.05 -8.37 -22.77
CA TRP A 141 -1.21 -8.74 -23.91
C TRP A 141 -2.02 -8.89 -25.20
N VAL A 142 -3.17 -9.57 -25.17
CA VAL A 142 -4.08 -9.69 -26.33
C VAL A 142 -4.53 -8.31 -26.80
N ALA A 143 -4.92 -7.42 -25.90
CA ALA A 143 -5.31 -6.05 -26.23
C ALA A 143 -4.14 -5.27 -26.86
N CYS A 144 -2.93 -5.42 -26.33
CA CYS A 144 -1.72 -4.80 -26.90
C CYS A 144 -1.41 -5.29 -28.30
N VAL A 145 -1.45 -6.59 -28.53
CA VAL A 145 -1.26 -7.17 -29.89
C VAL A 145 -2.29 -6.60 -30.86
N PHE A 146 -3.54 -6.54 -30.40
CA PHE A 146 -4.64 -6.03 -31.22
C PHE A 146 -4.47 -4.54 -31.59
N TRP A 147 -4.09 -3.70 -30.61
CA TRP A 147 -3.89 -2.26 -30.82
C TRP A 147 -2.50 -1.86 -31.28
N ARG A 148 -1.57 -2.81 -31.35
CA ARG A 148 -0.13 -2.54 -31.54
C ARG A 148 0.42 -1.60 -30.45
N SER A 149 -0.14 -1.70 -29.25
CA SER A 149 0.30 -1.00 -28.05
C SER A 149 1.43 -1.75 -27.38
N LYS A 150 2.15 -1.10 -26.47
CA LYS A 150 3.19 -1.74 -25.66
C LYS A 150 2.65 -2.10 -24.28
N LEU A 151 2.98 -3.30 -23.81
CA LEU A 151 2.63 -3.78 -22.48
C LEU A 151 3.76 -3.51 -21.50
N ILE A 152 3.45 -2.79 -20.44
CA ILE A 152 4.33 -2.59 -19.26
C ILE A 152 3.69 -3.33 -18.10
N ILE A 153 4.40 -4.27 -17.47
CA ILE A 153 3.95 -4.94 -16.26
C ILE A 153 4.68 -4.32 -15.07
N ASP A 154 3.93 -3.91 -14.06
CA ASP A 154 4.44 -3.42 -12.78
C ASP A 154 4.28 -4.52 -11.71
N TRP A 155 5.40 -5.17 -11.38
CA TRP A 155 5.46 -6.30 -10.46
C TRP A 155 5.56 -5.80 -9.03
N HIS A 156 4.45 -5.89 -8.29
CA HIS A 156 4.41 -5.55 -6.86
C HIS A 156 4.70 -6.79 -5.99
N ASN A 157 4.28 -7.95 -6.44
CA ASN A 157 4.49 -9.27 -5.84
C ASN A 157 4.15 -10.34 -6.89
N TYR A 158 4.22 -11.62 -6.50
CA TYR A 158 3.73 -12.72 -7.32
C TYR A 158 2.36 -13.18 -6.84
N GLY A 159 1.38 -13.27 -7.75
CA GLY A 159 0.04 -13.76 -7.43
C GLY A 159 0.05 -15.22 -6.95
N TYR A 160 0.93 -16.07 -7.50
CA TYR A 160 1.05 -17.45 -7.07
C TYR A 160 1.59 -17.59 -5.63
N THR A 161 2.43 -16.66 -5.13
CA THR A 161 2.90 -16.71 -3.73
C THR A 161 1.81 -16.31 -2.76
N ILE A 162 1.00 -15.31 -3.12
CA ILE A 162 -0.19 -14.92 -2.34
C ILE A 162 -1.19 -16.07 -2.30
N MET A 163 -1.45 -16.71 -3.46
CA MET A 163 -2.33 -17.88 -3.54
C MET A 163 -1.81 -19.06 -2.70
N SER A 164 -0.49 -19.20 -2.59
CA SER A 164 0.12 -20.29 -1.81
C SER A 164 -0.11 -20.19 -0.31
N LEU A 165 -0.40 -18.99 0.22
CA LEU A 165 -0.73 -18.81 1.64
C LEU A 165 -1.99 -19.56 2.05
N SER A 166 -3.01 -19.59 1.16
CA SER A 166 -4.29 -20.24 1.44
C SER A 166 -4.38 -21.70 0.94
N HIS A 167 -3.62 -22.07 -0.09
CA HIS A 167 -3.74 -23.38 -0.75
C HIS A 167 -2.51 -24.29 -0.54
N GLY A 168 -1.40 -23.72 -0.08
CA GLY A 168 -0.12 -24.41 0.00
C GLY A 168 0.66 -24.38 -1.33
N ARG A 169 2.00 -24.37 -1.22
CA ARG A 169 2.91 -24.19 -2.36
C ARG A 169 2.79 -25.25 -3.46
N ASN A 170 2.44 -26.50 -3.10
CA ASN A 170 2.37 -27.62 -4.03
C ASN A 170 0.98 -27.81 -4.67
N HIS A 171 0.02 -26.94 -4.37
CA HIS A 171 -1.32 -27.04 -4.91
C HIS A 171 -1.32 -26.83 -6.45
N PRO A 172 -2.03 -27.64 -7.26
CA PRO A 172 -2.02 -27.53 -8.72
C PRO A 172 -2.37 -26.15 -9.25
N LEU A 173 -3.34 -25.46 -8.64
CA LEU A 173 -3.71 -24.09 -9.04
C LEU A 173 -2.57 -23.10 -8.83
N VAL A 174 -1.77 -23.26 -7.77
CA VAL A 174 -0.59 -22.42 -7.51
C VAL A 174 0.48 -22.66 -8.57
N GLN A 175 0.69 -23.91 -8.97
CA GLN A 175 1.67 -24.25 -10.03
C GLN A 175 1.21 -23.72 -11.39
N ILE A 176 -0.07 -23.80 -11.71
CA ILE A 176 -0.65 -23.21 -12.93
C ILE A 176 -0.49 -21.69 -12.92
N ALA A 177 -0.81 -21.02 -11.81
CA ALA A 177 -0.62 -19.58 -11.68
C ALA A 177 0.84 -19.16 -11.84
N LYS A 178 1.78 -19.90 -11.24
CA LYS A 178 3.21 -19.69 -11.38
C LYS A 178 3.68 -19.83 -12.83
N TRP A 179 3.26 -20.91 -13.52
CA TRP A 179 3.56 -21.12 -14.93
C TRP A 179 3.00 -19.98 -15.80
N TYR A 180 1.75 -19.58 -15.54
CA TYR A 180 1.06 -18.53 -16.24
C TYR A 180 1.78 -17.17 -16.12
N GLU A 181 2.13 -16.75 -14.91
CA GLU A 181 2.84 -15.49 -14.68
C GLU A 181 4.22 -15.47 -15.37
N LYS A 182 4.95 -16.58 -15.30
CA LYS A 182 6.23 -16.72 -15.98
C LYS A 182 6.10 -16.66 -17.51
N LEU A 183 5.09 -17.32 -18.07
CA LEU A 183 4.88 -17.37 -19.52
C LEU A 183 4.47 -15.98 -20.04
N PHE A 184 3.39 -15.43 -19.52
CA PHE A 184 2.85 -14.18 -20.02
C PHE A 184 3.68 -12.96 -19.63
N GLY A 185 4.38 -13.01 -18.50
CA GLY A 185 5.32 -11.95 -18.11
C GLY A 185 6.46 -11.75 -19.10
N ARG A 186 6.91 -12.82 -19.78
CA ARG A 186 7.93 -12.75 -20.84
C ARG A 186 7.46 -12.08 -22.12
N LEU A 187 6.14 -11.96 -22.31
CA LEU A 187 5.54 -11.38 -23.51
C LEU A 187 5.33 -9.87 -23.39
N SER A 188 5.67 -9.27 -22.25
CA SER A 188 5.62 -7.82 -22.05
C SER A 188 6.78 -7.12 -22.76
N ASP A 189 6.57 -5.88 -23.16
CA ASP A 189 7.62 -5.03 -23.73
C ASP A 189 8.55 -4.47 -22.67
N TYR A 190 8.00 -4.08 -21.53
CA TYR A 190 8.76 -3.56 -20.39
C TYR A 190 8.23 -4.13 -19.07
N ASN A 191 9.13 -4.24 -18.10
CA ASN A 191 8.77 -4.67 -16.75
C ASN A 191 9.36 -3.69 -15.71
N LEU A 192 8.52 -3.27 -14.79
CA LEU A 192 8.92 -2.57 -13.57
C LEU A 192 8.79 -3.54 -12.40
N CYS A 193 9.59 -3.36 -11.37
CA CYS A 193 9.47 -4.13 -10.13
C CYS A 193 9.81 -3.25 -8.91
N VAL A 194 9.35 -3.66 -7.75
CA VAL A 194 9.39 -2.83 -6.54
C VAL A 194 10.71 -2.91 -5.76
N THR A 195 11.58 -3.91 -6.04
CA THR A 195 12.86 -4.13 -5.34
C THR A 195 13.93 -4.67 -6.27
N ASN A 196 15.19 -4.54 -5.87
CA ASN A 196 16.29 -5.19 -6.56
C ASN A 196 16.26 -6.72 -6.37
N ALA A 197 15.87 -7.20 -5.20
CA ALA A 197 15.67 -8.63 -4.96
C ALA A 197 14.66 -9.23 -5.95
N MET A 198 13.52 -8.55 -6.18
CA MET A 198 12.54 -8.98 -7.19
C MET A 198 13.07 -8.89 -8.61
N LYS A 199 13.86 -7.86 -8.95
CA LYS A 199 14.52 -7.73 -10.25
C LYS A 199 15.44 -8.93 -10.53
N GLU A 200 16.23 -9.33 -9.57
CA GLU A 200 17.13 -10.49 -9.67
C GLU A 200 16.34 -11.79 -9.80
N ASP A 201 15.30 -11.99 -8.99
CA ASP A 201 14.43 -13.17 -9.06
C ASP A 201 13.71 -13.28 -10.41
N LEU A 202 13.15 -12.17 -10.92
CA LEU A 202 12.54 -12.11 -12.25
C LEU A 202 13.54 -12.49 -13.36
N TRP A 203 14.78 -12.05 -13.25
CA TRP A 203 15.81 -12.40 -14.22
C TRP A 203 16.22 -13.87 -14.12
N ILE A 204 16.61 -14.32 -12.93
CA ILE A 204 17.18 -15.66 -12.72
C ILE A 204 16.11 -16.75 -12.91
N ASN A 205 14.93 -16.59 -12.27
CA ASN A 205 13.92 -17.63 -12.19
C ASN A 205 12.83 -17.53 -13.25
N CYS A 206 12.64 -16.34 -13.86
CA CYS A 206 11.58 -16.13 -14.84
C CYS A 206 12.11 -15.74 -16.23
N ASN A 207 13.39 -15.41 -16.38
CA ASN A 207 14.00 -14.84 -17.59
C ASN A 207 13.26 -13.59 -18.09
N ILE A 208 12.92 -12.71 -17.14
CA ILE A 208 12.24 -11.43 -17.35
C ILE A 208 13.18 -10.30 -16.96
N LYS A 209 13.49 -9.41 -17.92
CA LYS A 209 14.25 -8.18 -17.63
C LYS A 209 13.34 -7.12 -17.05
N ALA A 210 13.65 -6.65 -15.85
CA ALA A 210 12.88 -5.61 -15.16
C ALA A 210 13.77 -4.43 -14.74
N VAL A 211 13.13 -3.27 -14.58
CA VAL A 211 13.74 -2.06 -14.02
C VAL A 211 13.13 -1.83 -12.62
N THR A 212 13.99 -1.60 -11.64
CA THR A 212 13.53 -1.34 -10.28
C THR A 212 12.98 0.08 -10.16
N LEU A 213 11.72 0.20 -9.78
CA LEU A 213 11.08 1.44 -9.36
C LEU A 213 10.61 1.24 -7.91
N TYR A 214 11.44 1.64 -6.95
CA TYR A 214 11.07 1.57 -5.54
C TYR A 214 9.84 2.42 -5.24
N ASP A 215 9.00 1.94 -4.35
CA ASP A 215 7.95 2.78 -3.78
C ASP A 215 8.58 3.96 -3.04
N LYS A 216 8.01 5.13 -3.26
CA LYS A 216 8.44 6.38 -2.66
C LYS A 216 7.24 7.13 -2.09
N PRO A 217 7.42 7.86 -0.99
CA PRO A 217 6.29 8.57 -0.38
C PRO A 217 5.77 9.67 -1.30
N ALA A 218 4.45 9.82 -1.32
CA ALA A 218 3.82 10.98 -1.96
C ALA A 218 4.15 12.28 -1.19
N TYR A 219 3.92 13.41 -1.82
CA TYR A 219 4.31 14.74 -1.30
C TYR A 219 3.64 15.11 0.03
N TYR A 220 2.47 14.56 0.33
CA TYR A 220 1.71 14.83 1.55
C TYR A 220 2.17 14.02 2.78
N PHE A 221 2.99 12.96 2.59
CA PHE A 221 3.66 12.29 3.69
C PHE A 221 4.89 13.10 4.12
N LYS A 222 4.72 13.89 5.16
CA LYS A 222 5.75 14.78 5.73
C LYS A 222 5.54 14.95 7.23
N GLU A 223 6.53 15.49 7.93
CA GLU A 223 6.40 15.84 9.34
C GLU A 223 5.26 16.85 9.53
N THR A 224 4.41 16.60 10.51
CA THR A 224 3.26 17.46 10.78
C THR A 224 3.68 18.61 11.70
N PRO A 225 3.45 19.88 11.34
CA PRO A 225 3.70 21.02 12.22
C PRO A 225 2.91 20.91 13.53
N LEU A 226 3.49 21.41 14.64
CA LEU A 226 2.95 21.24 16.00
C LEU A 226 1.52 21.79 16.15
N GLU A 227 1.19 22.89 15.49
CA GLU A 227 -0.16 23.46 15.47
C GLU A 227 -1.17 22.50 14.84
N ILE A 228 -0.81 21.85 13.74
CA ILE A 228 -1.65 20.88 13.06
C ILE A 228 -1.75 19.57 13.87
N GLN A 229 -0.65 19.16 14.55
CA GLN A 229 -0.70 18.03 15.48
C GLN A 229 -1.74 18.29 16.58
N HIS A 230 -1.74 19.48 17.16
CA HIS A 230 -2.69 19.86 18.21
C HIS A 230 -4.14 19.79 17.71
N GLN A 231 -4.43 20.38 16.56
CA GLN A 231 -5.77 20.34 15.96
C GLN A 231 -6.23 18.89 15.71
N LEU A 232 -5.33 18.03 15.20
CA LEU A 232 -5.62 16.62 14.99
C LEU A 232 -5.89 15.89 16.32
N TYR A 233 -5.04 16.11 17.34
CA TYR A 233 -5.23 15.46 18.64
C TYR A 233 -6.52 15.92 19.33
N MET A 234 -6.88 17.20 19.24
CA MET A 234 -8.15 17.72 19.75
C MET A 234 -9.35 17.12 19.01
N LYS A 235 -9.22 16.89 17.69
CA LYS A 235 -10.23 16.18 16.90
C LYS A 235 -10.38 14.73 17.37
N LEU A 236 -9.28 13.99 17.50
CA LEU A 236 -9.27 12.58 17.91
C LEU A 236 -9.70 12.40 19.39
N ALA A 237 -9.43 13.37 20.27
CA ALA A 237 -9.85 13.34 21.66
C ALA A 237 -11.37 13.33 21.86
N LYS A 238 -12.15 13.74 20.86
CA LYS A 238 -13.63 13.67 20.92
C LYS A 238 -14.13 12.24 20.96
N ASP A 239 -13.49 11.36 20.19
CA ASP A 239 -13.95 9.99 19.96
C ASP A 239 -13.06 8.93 20.64
N TYR A 240 -11.78 9.26 20.92
CA TYR A 240 -10.78 8.30 21.41
C TYR A 240 -10.17 8.75 22.73
N GLU A 241 -10.46 7.99 23.79
CA GLU A 241 -9.97 8.24 25.17
C GLU A 241 -8.45 8.46 25.28
N PRO A 242 -7.57 7.69 24.57
CA PRO A 242 -6.11 7.87 24.69
C PRO A 242 -5.59 9.26 24.27
N PHE A 243 -6.38 10.05 23.55
CA PHE A 243 -6.02 11.40 23.13
C PHE A 243 -6.50 12.48 24.11
N LYS A 244 -7.36 12.14 25.08
CA LYS A 244 -7.84 13.08 26.08
C LYS A 244 -6.77 13.47 27.09
N PRO A 245 -6.86 14.64 27.73
CA PRO A 245 -5.96 15.05 28.79
C PRO A 245 -5.91 14.02 29.93
N ARG A 246 -4.72 13.79 30.48
CA ARG A 246 -4.51 12.77 31.53
C ARG A 246 -4.63 13.29 32.95
N THR A 247 -4.75 14.59 33.16
CA THR A 247 -4.78 15.24 34.47
C THR A 247 -6.11 15.98 34.66
N GLU A 248 -6.76 15.74 35.81
CA GLU A 248 -8.00 16.41 36.22
C GLU A 248 -7.79 17.89 36.64
N SER A 249 -6.56 18.36 36.75
CA SER A 249 -6.22 19.70 37.24
C SER A 249 -6.02 20.71 36.10
N LEU A 250 -6.92 20.73 35.16
CA LEU A 250 -6.86 21.72 34.09
C LEU A 250 -7.77 22.90 34.40
N SER A 251 -7.22 24.10 34.27
CA SER A 251 -8.05 25.29 34.17
C SER A 251 -9.12 25.05 33.12
N LEU A 252 -10.36 25.31 33.40
CA LEU A 252 -11.55 25.07 32.56
C LEU A 252 -11.46 25.68 31.14
N ASN A 253 -10.39 26.40 30.83
CA ASN A 253 -10.23 27.21 29.62
C ASN A 253 -9.04 26.81 28.72
N SER A 254 -8.22 25.81 29.05
CA SER A 254 -7.07 25.47 28.20
C SER A 254 -7.39 24.35 27.20
N GLU A 255 -7.15 24.60 25.90
CA GLU A 255 -7.20 23.57 24.87
C GLU A 255 -6.04 22.61 25.07
N THR A 256 -6.33 21.40 25.61
CA THR A 256 -5.30 20.41 25.99
C THR A 256 -5.69 19.03 25.49
N SER A 257 -4.71 18.28 24.97
CA SER A 257 -4.76 16.87 24.64
C SER A 257 -3.78 16.07 25.50
N ALA A 258 -3.70 14.75 25.33
CA ALA A 258 -2.69 13.93 25.97
C ALA A 258 -1.23 14.29 25.57
N PHE A 259 -1.05 14.95 24.44
CA PHE A 259 0.26 15.18 23.81
C PHE A 259 0.66 16.66 23.70
N THR A 260 -0.33 17.56 23.62
CA THR A 260 -0.09 18.98 23.35
C THR A 260 -1.08 19.84 24.13
N GLU A 261 -0.65 21.03 24.46
CA GLU A 261 -1.48 22.06 25.12
C GLU A 261 -1.20 23.43 24.49
N ARG A 262 -2.21 24.31 24.53
CA ARG A 262 -2.06 25.71 24.09
C ARG A 262 -1.67 26.56 25.30
N ASP A 263 -0.53 27.22 25.26
CA ASP A 263 -0.06 28.11 26.29
C ASP A 263 -0.99 29.33 26.38
N GLU A 264 -1.60 29.53 27.54
CA GLU A 264 -2.54 30.65 27.77
C GLU A 264 -1.91 32.04 27.65
N LYS A 265 -0.58 32.15 27.86
CA LYS A 265 0.11 33.45 27.87
C LYS A 265 0.40 33.98 26.46
N ASN A 266 0.77 33.12 25.56
CA ASN A 266 1.23 33.50 24.22
C ASN A 266 0.43 32.86 23.09
N GLY A 267 -0.50 31.95 23.40
CA GLY A 267 -1.33 31.23 22.43
C GLY A 267 -0.61 30.18 21.61
N HIS A 268 0.70 29.96 21.86
CA HIS A 268 1.47 28.94 21.13
C HIS A 268 1.16 27.53 21.62
N VAL A 269 1.18 26.58 20.68
CA VAL A 269 1.06 25.17 21.03
C VAL A 269 2.43 24.64 21.48
N ILE A 270 2.42 23.95 22.62
CA ILE A 270 3.60 23.26 23.17
C ILE A 270 3.26 21.79 23.44
N LYS A 271 4.29 20.96 23.51
CA LYS A 271 4.13 19.56 23.90
C LYS A 271 3.91 19.46 25.42
N THR A 272 2.89 18.71 25.84
CA THR A 272 2.59 18.50 27.25
C THR A 272 3.78 17.86 27.97
N ARG A 273 4.14 18.37 29.13
CA ARG A 273 5.23 17.82 29.94
C ARG A 273 4.85 16.41 30.42
N GLY A 274 5.75 15.44 30.25
CA GLY A 274 5.49 14.06 30.63
C GLY A 274 4.45 13.35 29.73
N ARG A 275 4.23 13.86 28.52
CA ARG A 275 3.35 13.23 27.54
C ARG A 275 3.71 11.76 27.29
N PRO A 276 2.74 10.93 26.93
CA PRO A 276 3.03 9.58 26.45
C PRO A 276 3.82 9.61 25.15
N ALA A 277 4.51 8.52 24.84
CA ALA A 277 5.01 8.28 23.49
C ALA A 277 3.89 7.75 22.59
N LEU A 278 3.83 8.25 21.35
CA LEU A 278 2.83 7.86 20.36
C LEU A 278 3.42 6.82 19.42
N LEU A 279 2.96 5.58 19.58
CA LEU A 279 3.28 4.44 18.72
C LEU A 279 2.17 4.28 17.67
N ILE A 280 2.53 4.10 16.41
CA ILE A 280 1.54 3.86 15.35
C ILE A 280 1.85 2.60 14.54
N SER A 281 0.83 1.82 14.25
CA SER A 281 0.85 0.74 13.28
C SER A 281 -0.32 0.85 12.33
N SER A 282 -0.06 0.66 11.05
CA SER A 282 -1.11 0.65 10.00
C SER A 282 -1.28 -0.78 9.51
N THR A 283 -2.55 -1.21 9.33
CA THR A 283 -2.83 -2.60 9.00
C THR A 283 -4.03 -2.75 8.08
N SER A 284 -4.01 -3.83 7.31
CA SER A 284 -5.18 -4.35 6.59
C SER A 284 -5.93 -5.43 7.38
N TRP A 285 -5.47 -5.73 8.61
CA TRP A 285 -6.03 -6.76 9.48
C TRP A 285 -6.20 -8.11 8.77
N THR A 286 -5.16 -8.54 8.06
CA THR A 286 -5.08 -9.78 7.28
C THR A 286 -4.09 -10.76 7.93
N GLU A 287 -4.10 -12.03 7.49
CA GLU A 287 -3.32 -13.12 8.09
C GLU A 287 -1.79 -12.93 7.95
N ASP A 288 -1.34 -12.10 7.03
CA ASP A 288 0.07 -11.75 6.83
C ASP A 288 0.62 -10.76 7.88
N GLU A 289 -0.25 -10.25 8.77
CA GLU A 289 0.09 -9.32 9.84
C GLU A 289 -0.33 -9.90 11.20
N ASP A 290 0.60 -10.56 11.90
CA ASP A 290 0.32 -11.14 13.22
C ASP A 290 0.49 -10.09 14.34
N PHE A 291 -0.62 -9.47 14.72
CA PHE A 291 -0.65 -8.48 15.81
C PHE A 291 -0.45 -9.08 17.21
N SER A 292 -0.50 -10.39 17.37
CA SER A 292 -0.16 -11.03 18.65
C SER A 292 1.28 -10.74 19.06
N VAL A 293 2.18 -10.56 18.08
CA VAL A 293 3.59 -10.18 18.31
C VAL A 293 3.69 -8.81 18.97
N LEU A 294 2.93 -7.81 18.47
CA LEU A 294 2.91 -6.47 19.06
C LEU A 294 2.26 -6.49 20.46
N LEU A 295 1.11 -7.15 20.59
CA LEU A 295 0.40 -7.20 21.88
C LEU A 295 1.28 -7.82 22.97
N LYS A 296 1.99 -8.90 22.67
CA LYS A 296 2.94 -9.53 23.60
C LYS A 296 4.13 -8.63 23.92
N ALA A 297 4.67 -7.92 22.94
CA ALA A 297 5.75 -6.95 23.19
C ALA A 297 5.29 -5.80 24.08
N LEU A 298 4.02 -5.37 23.96
CA LEU A 298 3.44 -4.36 24.85
C LEU A 298 3.22 -4.90 26.28
N GLU A 299 2.87 -6.19 26.46
CA GLU A 299 2.82 -6.83 27.80
C GLU A 299 4.20 -6.82 28.47
N ASP A 300 5.26 -7.15 27.73
CA ASP A 300 6.63 -7.09 28.25
C ASP A 300 7.06 -5.66 28.56
N TYR A 301 6.68 -4.67 27.73
CA TYR A 301 6.94 -3.26 28.01
C TYR A 301 6.24 -2.79 29.30
N GLU A 302 4.96 -3.14 29.49
CA GLU A 302 4.20 -2.87 30.71
C GLU A 302 4.89 -3.47 31.94
N ARG A 303 5.41 -4.70 31.81
CA ARG A 303 6.18 -5.35 32.87
C ARG A 303 7.45 -4.56 33.23
N TYR A 304 8.24 -4.08 32.25
CA TYR A 304 9.42 -3.25 32.52
C TYR A 304 9.08 -1.98 33.28
N VAL A 305 7.97 -1.31 32.94
CA VAL A 305 7.51 -0.12 33.66
C VAL A 305 7.15 -0.48 35.11
N ASN A 306 6.41 -1.58 35.32
CA ASN A 306 6.00 -2.06 36.64
C ASN A 306 7.21 -2.51 37.52
N GLU A 307 8.28 -2.99 36.89
CA GLU A 307 9.57 -3.34 37.53
C GLU A 307 10.44 -2.11 37.86
N GLY A 308 9.98 -0.91 37.53
CA GLY A 308 10.63 0.36 37.88
C GLY A 308 11.57 0.91 36.82
N VAL A 309 11.58 0.35 35.60
CA VAL A 309 12.34 0.94 34.49
C VAL A 309 11.69 2.29 34.11
N LYS A 310 12.47 3.35 34.04
CA LYS A 310 11.99 4.69 33.69
C LYS A 310 11.66 4.79 32.20
N LEU A 311 10.46 4.38 31.86
CA LEU A 311 9.92 4.46 30.50
C LEU A 311 8.68 5.34 30.47
N PRO A 312 8.38 6.04 29.35
CA PRO A 312 7.14 6.78 29.20
C PRO A 312 5.94 5.83 29.14
N SER A 313 4.78 6.33 29.50
CA SER A 313 3.54 5.66 29.10
C SER A 313 3.39 5.70 27.59
N LEU A 314 2.65 4.75 27.02
CA LEU A 314 2.43 4.63 25.57
C LEU A 314 0.97 4.86 25.21
N VAL A 315 0.77 5.50 24.06
CA VAL A 315 -0.47 5.42 23.29
C VAL A 315 -0.14 4.67 22.00
N CYS A 316 -0.75 3.50 21.84
CA CYS A 316 -0.57 2.66 20.67
C CYS A 316 -1.80 2.79 19.76
N VAL A 317 -1.64 3.38 18.59
CA VAL A 317 -2.68 3.52 17.58
C VAL A 317 -2.50 2.46 16.52
N ILE A 318 -3.51 1.60 16.31
CA ILE A 318 -3.52 0.59 15.25
C ILE A 318 -4.65 0.94 14.28
N THR A 319 -4.32 1.52 13.14
CA THR A 319 -5.32 2.02 12.19
C THR A 319 -5.46 1.12 10.97
N GLY A 320 -6.70 0.91 10.53
CA GLY A 320 -7.02 0.14 9.34
C GLY A 320 -8.38 -0.55 9.40
N LYS A 321 -8.75 -1.15 8.25
CA LYS A 321 -9.95 -2.00 8.10
C LYS A 321 -9.54 -3.37 7.57
N GLY A 322 -10.19 -4.42 8.05
CA GLY A 322 -9.97 -5.76 7.54
C GLY A 322 -10.67 -6.85 8.34
N PRO A 323 -10.59 -8.09 7.89
CA PRO A 323 -11.40 -9.19 8.42
C PRO A 323 -11.05 -9.60 9.86
N LEU A 324 -9.80 -9.42 10.29
CA LEU A 324 -9.35 -9.84 11.63
C LEU A 324 -9.44 -8.71 12.69
N LYS A 325 -9.99 -7.53 12.34
CA LYS A 325 -10.08 -6.40 13.27
C LYS A 325 -10.84 -6.75 14.54
N ASP A 326 -12.00 -7.38 14.42
CA ASP A 326 -12.85 -7.73 15.58
C ASP A 326 -12.20 -8.79 16.45
N TYR A 327 -11.49 -9.75 15.85
CA TYR A 327 -10.71 -10.74 16.57
C TYR A 327 -9.63 -10.07 17.46
N TYR A 328 -8.80 -9.19 16.89
CA TYR A 328 -7.75 -8.50 17.64
C TYR A 328 -8.32 -7.51 18.66
N ASN A 329 -9.40 -6.81 18.36
CA ASN A 329 -10.11 -5.98 19.35
C ASN A 329 -10.56 -6.82 20.56
N GLY A 330 -11.04 -8.04 20.32
CA GLY A 330 -11.37 -8.98 21.39
C GLY A 330 -10.16 -9.38 22.26
N LEU A 331 -8.97 -9.46 21.70
CA LEU A 331 -7.73 -9.68 22.44
C LEU A 331 -7.32 -8.43 23.22
N ILE A 332 -7.31 -7.26 22.57
CA ILE A 332 -6.96 -5.97 23.18
C ILE A 332 -7.83 -5.70 24.42
N ASN A 333 -9.14 -5.95 24.35
CA ASN A 333 -10.07 -5.71 25.46
C ASN A 333 -9.81 -6.61 26.68
N LYS A 334 -9.05 -7.70 26.53
CA LYS A 334 -8.62 -8.58 27.63
C LYS A 334 -7.34 -8.10 28.31
N LEU A 335 -6.61 -7.16 27.69
CA LEU A 335 -5.39 -6.61 28.24
C LEU A 335 -5.72 -5.47 29.21
N HIS A 336 -5.17 -5.57 30.42
CA HIS A 336 -5.40 -4.58 31.48
C HIS A 336 -4.08 -3.85 31.79
N PHE A 337 -3.70 -2.94 30.89
CA PHE A 337 -2.52 -2.11 31.04
C PHE A 337 -2.80 -0.89 31.92
N LYS A 338 -1.80 -0.50 32.73
CA LYS A 338 -1.82 0.74 33.54
C LYS A 338 -1.11 1.89 32.82
N HIS A 339 -0.07 1.57 32.05
CA HIS A 339 0.81 2.54 31.41
C HIS A 339 0.65 2.60 29.88
N ILE A 340 -0.11 1.68 29.30
CA ILE A 340 -0.32 1.59 27.86
C ILE A 340 -1.80 1.72 27.55
N GLN A 341 -2.14 2.56 26.59
CA GLN A 341 -3.49 2.67 26.04
C GLN A 341 -3.45 2.31 24.55
N ILE A 342 -4.34 1.41 24.13
CA ILE A 342 -4.45 0.98 22.71
C ILE A 342 -5.77 1.47 22.16
N CYS A 343 -5.76 2.04 20.96
CA CYS A 343 -6.96 2.34 20.20
C CYS A 343 -6.84 1.94 18.73
N THR A 344 -7.98 1.60 18.12
CA THR A 344 -8.05 1.11 16.74
C THR A 344 -8.93 2.00 15.86
N PRO A 345 -8.57 3.31 15.68
CA PRO A 345 -9.37 4.25 14.94
C PRO A 345 -9.44 3.89 13.47
N TRP A 346 -10.56 4.26 12.83
CA TRP A 346 -10.58 4.48 11.41
C TRP A 346 -10.31 5.96 11.15
N LEU A 347 -9.26 6.24 10.37
CA LEU A 347 -8.89 7.60 10.02
C LEU A 347 -9.39 7.95 8.63
N GLU A 348 -9.78 9.20 8.45
CA GLU A 348 -10.00 9.76 7.12
C GLU A 348 -8.67 9.81 6.35
N ALA A 349 -8.75 9.82 5.01
CA ALA A 349 -7.57 9.79 4.15
C ALA A 349 -6.63 10.98 4.39
N GLU A 350 -7.19 12.13 4.76
CA GLU A 350 -6.47 13.36 5.06
C GLU A 350 -5.80 13.34 6.44
N ASP A 351 -6.40 12.66 7.43
CA ASP A 351 -5.89 12.59 8.81
C ASP A 351 -4.73 11.58 8.94
N TYR A 352 -4.73 10.55 8.12
CA TYR A 352 -3.72 9.47 8.21
C TYR A 352 -2.28 9.98 8.05
N PRO A 353 -1.92 10.74 7.00
CA PRO A 353 -0.58 11.32 6.89
C PRO A 353 -0.23 12.25 8.04
N LEU A 354 -1.21 13.03 8.55
CA LEU A 354 -0.99 13.94 9.67
C LEU A 354 -0.65 13.18 10.96
N LEU A 355 -1.32 12.05 11.21
CA LEU A 355 -1.04 11.24 12.39
C LEU A 355 0.33 10.52 12.27
N LEU A 356 0.68 10.02 11.08
CA LEU A 356 2.03 9.48 10.83
C LEU A 356 3.11 10.53 11.09
N GLY A 357 2.92 11.75 10.58
CA GLY A 357 3.86 12.87 10.77
C GLY A 357 3.90 13.41 12.20
N SER A 358 2.99 12.97 13.07
CA SER A 358 2.89 13.36 14.48
C SER A 358 3.40 12.28 15.44
N ALA A 359 3.54 11.04 14.98
CA ALA A 359 3.94 9.90 15.82
C ALA A 359 5.42 9.92 16.20
N ASP A 360 5.76 9.21 17.26
CA ASP A 360 7.14 9.07 17.73
C ASP A 360 7.84 7.85 17.12
N LEU A 361 7.12 6.74 16.97
CA LEU A 361 7.64 5.48 16.41
C LEU A 361 6.55 4.73 15.63
N GLY A 362 6.93 4.20 14.47
CA GLY A 362 6.11 3.27 13.69
C GLY A 362 6.44 1.81 14.00
N VAL A 363 5.44 0.93 13.97
CA VAL A 363 5.65 -0.52 14.01
C VAL A 363 5.00 -1.16 12.79
N CYS A 364 5.76 -1.98 12.06
CA CYS A 364 5.27 -2.68 10.89
C CYS A 364 5.40 -4.20 11.09
N LEU A 365 4.26 -4.90 11.04
CA LEU A 365 4.18 -6.36 11.19
C LEU A 365 3.97 -7.08 9.86
N HIS A 366 3.90 -6.34 8.75
CA HIS A 366 3.70 -6.92 7.43
C HIS A 366 4.88 -7.80 7.01
N LYS A 367 4.59 -9.04 6.64
CA LYS A 367 5.54 -9.98 6.03
C LYS A 367 5.19 -10.20 4.57
N SER A 368 6.15 -9.98 3.69
CA SER A 368 5.99 -10.29 2.28
C SER A 368 5.77 -11.78 2.04
N SER A 369 4.76 -12.16 1.23
CA SER A 369 4.48 -13.55 0.88
C SER A 369 5.56 -14.19 0.00
N SER A 370 6.24 -13.38 -0.79
CA SER A 370 7.39 -13.80 -1.63
C SER A 370 8.74 -13.53 -0.95
N GLY A 371 8.78 -12.64 0.03
CA GLY A 371 10.01 -12.07 0.58
C GLY A 371 10.65 -10.99 -0.27
N LEU A 372 10.00 -10.57 -1.38
CA LEU A 372 10.60 -9.74 -2.44
C LEU A 372 9.96 -8.36 -2.62
N ASP A 373 8.87 -8.06 -1.93
CA ASP A 373 8.23 -6.74 -1.91
C ASP A 373 8.46 -6.02 -0.58
N LEU A 374 8.28 -4.71 -0.58
CA LEU A 374 8.49 -3.86 0.59
C LEU A 374 7.17 -3.24 1.06
N PRO A 375 7.00 -3.02 2.38
CA PRO A 375 5.76 -2.47 2.91
C PRO A 375 5.64 -0.97 2.60
N MET A 376 4.66 -0.58 1.79
CA MET A 376 4.36 0.83 1.51
C MET A 376 4.10 1.64 2.79
N LYS A 377 3.57 0.99 3.83
CA LYS A 377 3.36 1.60 5.16
C LYS A 377 4.64 2.17 5.76
N VAL A 378 5.76 1.46 5.61
CA VAL A 378 7.09 1.95 6.05
C VAL A 378 7.58 3.08 5.15
N VAL A 379 7.33 2.99 3.85
CA VAL A 379 7.65 4.08 2.91
C VAL A 379 6.94 5.37 3.31
N ASP A 380 5.65 5.30 3.64
CA ASP A 380 4.85 6.43 4.11
C ASP A 380 5.37 7.00 5.44
N MET A 381 5.72 6.12 6.39
CA MET A 381 6.33 6.49 7.68
C MET A 381 7.66 7.23 7.45
N PHE A 382 8.52 6.72 6.57
CA PHE A 382 9.79 7.38 6.24
C PHE A 382 9.60 8.71 5.53
N GLY A 383 8.54 8.84 4.71
CA GLY A 383 8.13 10.14 4.15
C GLY A 383 7.83 11.19 5.19
N CYS A 384 7.31 10.75 6.35
CA CYS A 384 7.05 11.57 7.54
C CYS A 384 8.25 11.68 8.48
N CYS A 385 9.44 11.23 8.10
CA CYS A 385 10.62 11.11 8.95
C CYS A 385 10.35 10.33 10.25
N LEU A 386 9.43 9.37 10.23
CA LEU A 386 9.05 8.54 11.36
C LEU A 386 9.93 7.28 11.40
N PRO A 387 10.76 7.07 12.43
CA PRO A 387 11.52 5.85 12.62
C PRO A 387 10.59 4.65 12.80
N VAL A 388 11.06 3.44 12.44
CA VAL A 388 10.24 2.24 12.51
C VAL A 388 10.95 1.07 13.19
N CYS A 389 10.14 0.21 13.85
CA CYS A 389 10.49 -1.17 14.11
C CYS A 389 9.70 -2.04 13.13
N ALA A 390 10.38 -2.84 12.31
CA ALA A 390 9.73 -3.67 11.29
C ALA A 390 10.11 -5.14 11.44
N ILE A 391 9.12 -6.04 11.23
CA ILE A 391 9.34 -7.47 11.33
C ILE A 391 10.21 -7.97 10.18
N HIS A 392 11.16 -8.85 10.50
CA HIS A 392 12.14 -9.37 9.54
C HIS A 392 11.51 -10.19 8.41
N PHE A 393 11.93 -9.92 7.18
CA PHE A 393 11.82 -10.79 6.01
C PHE A 393 12.96 -10.48 5.02
N GLU A 394 13.11 -11.30 3.97
CA GLU A 394 14.28 -11.40 3.10
C GLU A 394 14.83 -10.04 2.62
N CYS A 395 14.05 -9.27 1.85
CA CYS A 395 14.53 -8.02 1.23
C CYS A 395 14.26 -6.75 2.04
N LEU A 396 13.75 -6.85 3.29
CA LEU A 396 13.42 -5.67 4.11
C LEU A 396 14.60 -4.70 4.28
N HIS A 397 15.83 -5.24 4.27
CA HIS A 397 17.06 -4.46 4.37
C HIS A 397 17.25 -3.45 3.21
N GLU A 398 16.55 -3.60 2.09
CA GLU A 398 16.57 -2.61 1.01
C GLU A 398 15.89 -1.29 1.44
N LEU A 399 14.95 -1.34 2.37
CA LEU A 399 14.21 -0.18 2.89
C LEU A 399 14.64 0.21 4.31
N VAL A 400 14.61 -0.74 5.26
CA VAL A 400 14.94 -0.49 6.66
C VAL A 400 16.41 -0.83 6.90
N LYS A 401 17.21 0.21 7.13
CA LYS A 401 18.62 0.09 7.51
C LYS A 401 18.70 -0.01 9.03
N HIS A 402 18.95 -1.24 9.51
CA HIS A 402 19.00 -1.53 10.96
C HIS A 402 20.02 -0.64 11.67
N ASN A 403 19.61 0.01 12.78
CA ASN A 403 20.37 1.01 13.55
C ASN A 403 20.69 2.33 12.80
N GLU A 404 20.10 2.58 11.64
CA GLU A 404 20.30 3.84 10.90
C GLU A 404 19.01 4.65 10.78
N ASN A 405 17.93 4.04 10.26
CA ASN A 405 16.62 4.69 10.09
C ASN A 405 15.50 3.95 10.82
N GLY A 406 15.80 2.84 11.47
CA GLY A 406 14.87 1.99 12.18
C GLY A 406 15.55 0.74 12.72
N LEU A 407 14.72 -0.18 13.23
CA LEU A 407 15.15 -1.47 13.75
C LEU A 407 14.38 -2.60 13.07
N ILE A 408 15.04 -3.74 12.93
CA ILE A 408 14.44 -4.98 12.42
C ILE A 408 14.37 -5.95 13.59
N PHE A 409 13.19 -6.56 13.80
CA PHE A 409 12.96 -7.56 14.84
C PHE A 409 12.40 -8.86 14.24
N ARG A 410 12.57 -9.99 14.93
CA ARG A 410 12.08 -11.31 14.51
C ARG A 410 10.87 -11.79 15.29
N ASP A 411 10.79 -11.40 16.56
CA ASP A 411 9.75 -11.85 17.49
C ASP A 411 9.34 -10.74 18.48
N SER A 412 8.39 -11.06 19.34
CA SER A 412 7.88 -10.14 20.36
C SER A 412 8.91 -9.73 21.39
N ASN A 413 9.87 -10.61 21.74
CA ASN A 413 10.89 -10.32 22.73
C ASN A 413 11.88 -9.28 22.19
N GLU A 414 12.36 -9.47 20.92
CA GLU A 414 13.22 -8.49 20.26
C GLU A 414 12.50 -7.13 20.12
N LEU A 415 11.20 -7.13 19.76
CA LEU A 415 10.43 -5.90 19.68
C LEU A 415 10.32 -5.21 21.04
N ALA A 416 10.03 -5.94 22.12
CA ALA A 416 9.94 -5.39 23.48
C ALA A 416 11.25 -4.73 23.92
N GLU A 417 12.39 -5.40 23.72
CA GLU A 417 13.72 -4.84 24.02
C GLU A 417 14.04 -3.60 23.16
N GLN A 418 13.61 -3.60 21.88
CA GLN A 418 13.76 -2.44 21.00
C GLN A 418 12.92 -1.26 21.49
N LEU A 419 11.66 -1.48 21.86
CA LEU A 419 10.80 -0.43 22.43
C LEU A 419 11.40 0.15 23.72
N LYS A 420 11.86 -0.71 24.64
CA LYS A 420 12.56 -0.30 25.85
C LYS A 420 13.78 0.57 25.55
N MET A 421 14.66 0.11 24.65
CA MET A 421 15.87 0.83 24.28
C MET A 421 15.57 2.20 23.64
N LEU A 422 14.57 2.27 22.75
CA LEU A 422 14.22 3.51 22.04
C LEU A 422 13.55 4.55 22.93
N PHE A 423 12.79 4.10 23.95
CA PHE A 423 12.04 5.00 24.84
C PHE A 423 12.73 5.30 26.16
N LEU A 424 13.87 4.65 26.47
CA LEU A 424 14.59 4.89 27.71
C LEU A 424 15.04 6.36 27.88
N GLU A 425 15.40 7.00 26.76
CA GLU A 425 15.85 8.39 26.72
C GLU A 425 14.77 9.36 26.20
N PHE A 426 13.52 8.88 26.08
CA PHE A 426 12.42 9.69 25.60
C PHE A 426 11.97 10.73 26.65
N PRO A 427 11.70 11.98 26.30
CA PRO A 427 11.64 12.58 24.94
C PRO A 427 12.92 13.39 24.57
N THR A 428 14.10 12.99 25.02
CA THR A 428 15.33 13.75 24.80
C THR A 428 15.77 13.80 23.33
N LEU A 429 16.56 14.81 22.97
CA LEU A 429 17.10 14.98 21.63
C LEU A 429 18.42 14.20 21.40
N GLU A 430 18.90 13.48 22.38
CA GLU A 430 20.16 12.71 22.33
C GLU A 430 19.95 11.22 22.10
N GLY A 431 18.71 10.74 22.25
CA GLY A 431 18.37 9.32 22.14
C GLY A 431 18.42 8.77 20.71
N LYS A 432 18.50 7.42 20.60
CA LYS A 432 18.51 6.70 19.31
C LYS A 432 17.31 7.05 18.42
N LEU A 433 16.13 7.21 19.02
CA LEU A 433 14.92 7.58 18.28
C LEU A 433 15.07 8.91 17.54
N HIS A 434 15.66 9.91 18.23
CA HIS A 434 15.95 11.20 17.59
C HIS A 434 17.01 11.08 16.49
N ASN A 435 18.05 10.26 16.71
CA ASN A 435 19.10 10.04 15.71
C ASN A 435 18.55 9.39 14.45
N PHE A 436 17.66 8.39 14.54
CA PHE A 436 16.99 7.78 13.39
C PHE A 436 16.16 8.80 12.62
N ARG A 437 15.41 9.66 13.34
CA ARG A 437 14.64 10.75 12.74
C ARG A 437 15.53 11.76 12.02
N LYS A 438 16.66 12.13 12.61
CA LYS A 438 17.67 12.99 11.99
C LYS A 438 18.23 12.37 10.72
N ASN A 439 18.57 11.08 10.74
CA ASN A 439 19.07 10.36 9.57
C ASN A 439 18.04 10.34 8.44
N LEU A 440 16.76 10.13 8.76
CA LEU A 440 15.66 10.19 7.78
C LEU A 440 15.50 11.59 7.15
N ARG A 441 15.68 12.67 7.94
CA ARG A 441 15.66 14.06 7.42
C ARG A 441 16.83 14.36 6.50
N VAL A 442 18.02 13.86 6.86
CA VAL A 442 19.27 14.10 6.09
C VAL A 442 19.31 13.25 4.84
N SER A 443 18.80 12.00 4.91
CA SER A 443 18.68 11.17 3.72
C SER A 443 17.65 11.82 2.79
N LYS A 444 18.10 12.58 1.79
CA LYS A 444 17.24 13.15 0.74
C LYS A 444 16.59 12.01 -0.03
N GLN A 445 15.56 11.43 0.55
CA GLN A 445 14.78 10.42 -0.16
C GLN A 445 14.10 11.10 -1.34
N LEU A 446 14.40 10.63 -2.55
CA LEU A 446 13.64 11.01 -3.73
C LEU A 446 12.16 10.78 -3.45
N ARG A 447 11.34 11.75 -3.80
CA ARG A 447 9.89 11.59 -3.80
C ARG A 447 9.48 10.77 -5.02
N TRP A 448 8.24 10.28 -5.00
CA TRP A 448 7.70 9.47 -6.08
C TRP A 448 7.93 10.10 -7.46
N ASP A 449 7.56 11.36 -7.61
CA ASP A 449 7.60 12.06 -8.89
C ASP A 449 9.01 12.11 -9.49
N GLU A 450 10.02 12.44 -8.68
CA GLU A 450 11.42 12.49 -9.12
C GLU A 450 11.95 11.10 -9.50
N SER A 451 11.64 10.08 -8.69
CA SER A 451 12.04 8.70 -8.97
C SER A 451 11.36 8.16 -10.22
N TRP A 452 10.07 8.48 -10.39
CA TRP A 452 9.30 8.07 -11.56
C TRP A 452 9.83 8.70 -12.85
N ASP A 453 10.12 9.99 -12.83
CA ASP A 453 10.66 10.71 -13.97
C ASP A 453 12.04 10.17 -14.41
N GLN A 454 12.87 9.78 -13.45
CA GLN A 454 14.18 9.18 -13.74
C GLN A 454 14.08 7.75 -14.28
N THR A 455 13.05 7.00 -13.88
CA THR A 455 12.98 5.55 -14.15
C THR A 455 12.00 5.20 -15.26
N VAL A 456 10.79 5.76 -15.25
CA VAL A 456 9.70 5.37 -16.16
C VAL A 456 9.63 6.25 -17.40
N LEU A 457 9.83 7.55 -17.25
CA LEU A 457 9.74 8.49 -18.38
C LEU A 457 10.69 8.11 -19.54
N PRO A 458 11.95 7.68 -19.31
CA PRO A 458 12.83 7.23 -20.38
C PRO A 458 12.31 6.00 -21.15
N LEU A 459 11.54 5.11 -20.51
CA LEU A 459 10.95 3.94 -21.16
C LEU A 459 9.84 4.34 -22.14
N LEU A 460 9.13 5.43 -21.85
CA LEU A 460 8.06 5.96 -22.70
C LEU A 460 8.61 6.78 -23.87
N GLY A 461 9.81 7.34 -23.74
CA GLY A 461 10.46 8.20 -24.74
C GLY A 461 11.30 7.48 -25.81
N GLN A 462 11.58 6.18 -25.67
CA GLN A 462 12.45 5.42 -26.59
C GLN A 462 11.84 5.10 -27.98
N ASN A 463 10.72 5.74 -28.35
CA ASN A 463 9.99 5.52 -29.61
C ASN A 463 9.84 6.79 -30.48
N LYS A 464 10.82 7.71 -30.43
CA LYS A 464 10.91 8.79 -31.41
C LYS A 464 11.90 8.42 -32.52
#